data_c7a5634bb5aa0d648249389dedf690b8
#
_entry.id   c7a5634bb5aa0d648249389dedf690b8
#
_cell.length_a   1.000
_cell.length_b   1.000
_cell.length_c   1.000
_cell.angle_alpha   90.00
_cell.angle_beta   90.00
_cell.angle_gamma   90.00
#
_symmetry.space_group_name_H-M   'P 1'
#
loop_
_entity.id
_entity.type
_entity.pdbx_description
1 polymer ?
#
loop_
_entity_poly.entity_id
_entity_poly.type
_entity_poly.pdbx_seq_one_letter_code
_entity_poly.pdbx_strand_id
1 'polypeptide(L)'
;MLKHRIHALPTLFLLLVVCLLFAACGGSTTTTGGSSTATSAPKAVTLNVFAAASLTESFTELGTKFHAAHSNVTVKFNFAGSQALEQQIDNGASADVFASADQTNMMKASSAGLVSDAQTFAKNKLVVILPTNNPGQIHSLKDLANKGIKIDIEGPTVPAGKYSLQILDKMGQSADYGKSYESAVKANFVSQEDNVKAVVTKVQLGEADAGFVYLTDVTSKVASKVQELTIPDNFNVVAEYPIAVTKKAPDASDAQAFVQYVLSSDGQAVLQKYHFLPLSGS
;
A
#
# COMPACT_ATOMS: atom_id res chain seq x y z
N MET A 1 56.88 -27.38 9.43
CA MET A 1 57.73 -27.32 8.22
C MET A 1 56.92 -26.62 7.16
N LEU A 2 57.17 -25.48 6.61
CA LEU A 2 58.34 -24.77 6.20
C LEU A 2 58.05 -23.27 6.20
N LYS A 3 58.93 -22.47 6.76
CA LYS A 3 59.15 -21.03 6.75
C LYS A 3 59.50 -20.52 5.33
N HIS A 4 59.19 -19.27 5.03
CA HIS A 4 60.10 -18.23 4.45
C HIS A 4 59.31 -16.92 4.28
N ARG A 5 59.61 -15.86 5.06
CA ARG A 5 60.61 -14.77 4.97
C ARG A 5 60.31 -13.77 3.83
N ILE A 6 59.79 -12.61 4.19
CA ILE A 6 60.42 -11.28 4.43
C ILE A 6 61.29 -10.78 3.28
N HIS A 7 60.95 -9.64 2.66
CA HIS A 7 61.90 -8.54 2.41
C HIS A 7 61.19 -7.18 2.39
N ALA A 8 61.73 -6.28 3.16
CA ALA A 8 61.37 -4.86 3.28
C ALA A 8 62.50 -4.03 2.62
N LEU A 9 62.18 -2.76 2.47
CA LEU A 9 63.03 -1.55 2.47
C LEU A 9 63.24 -0.83 1.12
N PRO A 10 63.67 0.43 1.22
CA PRO A 10 62.89 1.59 0.79
C PRO A 10 63.72 2.42 -0.21
N THR A 11 63.13 3.41 -0.86
CA THR A 11 63.91 4.46 -1.54
C THR A 11 63.27 5.85 -1.31
N LEU A 12 63.96 6.55 -0.47
CA LEU A 12 64.02 7.97 -0.22
C LEU A 12 64.57 8.69 -1.48
N PHE A 13 63.89 9.73 -2.00
CA PHE A 13 64.51 10.76 -2.83
C PHE A 13 64.07 12.16 -2.47
N LEU A 14 65.05 12.97 -2.32
CA LEU A 14 65.26 14.23 -1.61
C LEU A 14 65.07 15.41 -2.60
N LEU A 15 64.50 16.49 -2.09
CA LEU A 15 64.66 17.91 -2.42
C LEU A 15 64.75 18.37 -3.90
N LEU A 16 63.95 19.41 -4.25
CA LEU A 16 64.51 20.71 -4.64
C LEU A 16 63.52 21.87 -4.42
N VAL A 17 63.93 22.80 -3.60
CA VAL A 17 63.33 24.12 -3.35
C VAL A 17 63.72 25.08 -4.47
N VAL A 18 62.78 25.78 -5.10
CA VAL A 18 63.08 27.01 -5.82
C VAL A 18 62.06 28.06 -5.44
N CYS A 19 62.52 29.01 -4.62
CA CYS A 19 61.83 30.30 -4.39
C CYS A 19 62.06 31.23 -5.58
N LEU A 20 60.97 31.80 -6.07
CA LEU A 20 61.02 33.02 -6.90
C LEU A 20 59.96 34.00 -6.40
N LEU A 21 60.48 35.03 -5.78
CA LEU A 21 59.78 36.23 -5.38
C LEU A 21 59.58 37.13 -6.61
N PHE A 22 58.31 37.45 -6.91
CA PHE A 22 58.00 38.64 -7.68
C PHE A 22 57.00 39.50 -6.88
N ALA A 23 57.49 40.59 -6.39
CA ALA A 23 56.68 41.69 -5.90
C ALA A 23 56.34 42.61 -7.09
N ALA A 24 55.08 42.91 -7.29
CA ALA A 24 54.66 44.02 -8.12
C ALA A 24 53.32 44.58 -7.62
N CYS A 25 53.29 45.82 -7.41
CA CYS A 25 52.29 46.73 -6.87
C CYS A 25 50.89 46.73 -7.50
N GLY A 26 49.90 47.01 -6.67
CA GLY A 26 48.96 48.10 -6.89
C GLY A 26 47.71 47.79 -7.69
N GLY A 27 46.55 47.76 -7.00
CA GLY A 27 45.26 47.83 -7.64
C GLY A 27 44.15 47.43 -6.66
N SER A 28 43.69 48.36 -5.81
CA SER A 28 42.47 48.14 -4.99
C SER A 28 41.25 48.10 -5.90
N THR A 29 40.82 46.92 -6.29
CA THR A 29 39.47 46.71 -6.78
C THR A 29 38.67 46.03 -5.69
N THR A 30 37.76 46.78 -5.08
CA THR A 30 36.69 46.27 -4.21
C THR A 30 35.82 45.29 -4.99
N THR A 31 36.18 44.02 -4.95
CA THR A 31 35.32 42.96 -5.43
C THR A 31 34.27 42.69 -4.37
N THR A 32 33.07 43.21 -4.59
CA THR A 32 31.87 42.83 -3.84
C THR A 32 31.70 41.36 -4.03
N GLY A 33 32.15 40.56 -3.06
CA GLY A 33 31.96 39.14 -3.01
C GLY A 33 30.46 38.83 -2.85
N GLY A 34 29.78 38.63 -3.98
CA GLY A 34 28.47 37.99 -3.97
C GLY A 34 28.65 36.58 -3.42
N SER A 35 28.29 36.38 -2.17
CA SER A 35 28.08 35.03 -1.62
C SER A 35 26.95 34.36 -2.41
N SER A 36 27.33 33.68 -3.46
CA SER A 36 26.44 32.69 -4.09
C SER A 36 26.22 31.60 -3.06
N THR A 37 25.12 31.71 -2.31
CA THR A 37 24.58 30.59 -1.54
C THR A 37 24.28 29.50 -2.55
N ALA A 38 25.20 28.57 -2.74
CA ALA A 38 24.96 27.36 -3.48
C ALA A 38 23.83 26.62 -2.74
N THR A 39 22.62 26.74 -3.26
CA THR A 39 21.50 25.92 -2.80
C THR A 39 21.89 24.48 -3.09
N SER A 40 22.29 23.74 -2.06
CA SER A 40 22.58 22.31 -2.20
C SER A 40 21.34 21.62 -2.75
N ALA A 41 21.52 20.76 -3.75
CA ALA A 41 20.42 19.95 -4.26
C ALA A 41 19.76 19.17 -3.09
N PRO A 42 18.43 19.05 -3.06
CA PRO A 42 17.75 18.31 -2.03
C PRO A 42 18.33 16.89 -1.90
N LYS A 43 18.52 16.42 -0.66
CA LYS A 43 18.98 15.06 -0.36
C LYS A 43 18.01 14.04 -0.98
N ALA A 44 18.54 13.03 -1.66
CA ALA A 44 17.72 11.91 -2.15
C ALA A 44 17.15 11.11 -0.98
N VAL A 45 15.84 10.88 -1.00
CA VAL A 45 15.07 10.17 0.03
C VAL A 45 14.36 8.97 -0.60
N THR A 46 14.28 7.86 0.12
CA THR A 46 13.42 6.72 -0.23
C THR A 46 12.39 6.53 0.87
N LEU A 47 11.12 6.67 0.52
CA LEU A 47 10.00 6.37 1.42
C LEU A 47 9.54 4.93 1.22
N ASN A 48 9.50 4.16 2.30
CA ASN A 48 8.92 2.82 2.34
C ASN A 48 7.46 2.91 2.79
N VAL A 49 6.54 2.77 1.86
CA VAL A 49 5.09 2.84 2.11
C VAL A 49 4.52 1.44 2.20
N PHE A 50 4.05 1.07 3.38
CA PHE A 50 3.35 -0.19 3.62
C PHE A 50 1.87 0.04 3.41
N ALA A 51 1.31 -0.53 2.34
CA ALA A 51 -0.04 -0.26 1.89
C ALA A 51 -0.83 -1.56 1.64
N ALA A 52 -2.10 -1.56 2.01
CA ALA A 52 -2.99 -2.69 1.77
C ALA A 52 -2.97 -3.13 0.29
N ALA A 53 -3.06 -4.43 0.03
CA ALA A 53 -2.96 -5.00 -1.32
C ALA A 53 -3.98 -4.42 -2.31
N SER A 54 -5.18 -4.05 -1.85
CA SER A 54 -6.21 -3.37 -2.65
C SER A 54 -5.82 -1.97 -3.12
N LEU A 55 -4.74 -1.38 -2.58
CA LEU A 55 -4.20 -0.08 -2.97
C LEU A 55 -3.15 -0.16 -4.09
N THR A 56 -2.79 -1.35 -4.54
CA THR A 56 -1.63 -1.57 -5.44
C THR A 56 -1.65 -0.65 -6.65
N GLU A 57 -2.73 -0.61 -7.40
CA GLU A 57 -2.81 0.15 -8.65
C GLU A 57 -2.85 1.66 -8.39
N SER A 58 -3.70 2.11 -7.48
CA SER A 58 -3.87 3.53 -7.14
C SER A 58 -2.61 4.12 -6.51
N PHE A 59 -1.98 3.40 -5.56
CA PHE A 59 -0.78 3.88 -4.88
C PHE A 59 0.45 3.85 -5.78
N THR A 60 0.54 2.90 -6.72
CA THR A 60 1.60 2.93 -7.75
C THR A 60 1.50 4.20 -8.60
N GLU A 61 0.29 4.60 -9.04
CA GLU A 61 0.08 5.86 -9.76
C GLU A 61 0.37 7.08 -8.86
N LEU A 62 -0.12 7.08 -7.61
CA LEU A 62 0.16 8.14 -6.64
C LEU A 62 1.66 8.33 -6.41
N GLY A 63 2.41 7.23 -6.21
CA GLY A 63 3.86 7.28 -6.03
C GLY A 63 4.59 7.86 -7.25
N THR A 64 4.15 7.51 -8.45
CA THR A 64 4.70 8.05 -9.70
C THR A 64 4.46 9.56 -9.82
N LYS A 65 3.23 10.01 -9.55
CA LYS A 65 2.87 11.44 -9.59
C LYS A 65 3.55 12.23 -8.46
N PHE A 66 3.66 11.66 -7.27
CA PHE A 66 4.37 12.28 -6.16
C PHE A 66 5.85 12.46 -6.48
N HIS A 67 6.52 11.45 -7.03
CA HIS A 67 7.91 11.56 -7.47
C HIS A 67 8.10 12.64 -8.56
N ALA A 68 7.16 12.78 -9.49
CA ALA A 68 7.22 13.83 -10.51
C ALA A 68 7.18 15.24 -9.89
N ALA A 69 6.46 15.44 -8.78
CA ALA A 69 6.38 16.69 -8.03
C ALA A 69 7.54 16.86 -7.01
N HIS A 70 8.12 15.76 -6.53
CA HIS A 70 9.17 15.68 -5.52
C HIS A 70 10.32 14.80 -6.03
N SER A 71 11.08 15.29 -7.01
CA SER A 71 12.06 14.51 -7.77
C SER A 71 13.21 13.91 -6.93
N ASN A 72 13.45 14.46 -5.74
CA ASN A 72 14.40 13.90 -4.77
C ASN A 72 13.82 12.74 -3.94
N VAL A 73 12.50 12.47 -3.99
CA VAL A 73 11.84 11.44 -3.20
C VAL A 73 11.44 10.26 -4.10
N THR A 74 11.89 9.05 -3.78
CA THR A 74 11.46 7.80 -4.40
C THR A 74 10.52 7.06 -3.45
N VAL A 75 9.34 6.66 -3.91
CA VAL A 75 8.39 5.88 -3.11
C VAL A 75 8.53 4.41 -3.45
N LYS A 76 8.81 3.58 -2.45
CA LYS A 76 8.81 2.12 -2.55
C LYS A 76 7.64 1.56 -1.78
N PHE A 77 6.91 0.65 -2.40
CA PHE A 77 5.73 0.05 -1.80
C PHE A 77 5.99 -1.37 -1.34
N ASN A 78 5.43 -1.71 -0.18
CA ASN A 78 5.20 -3.07 0.28
C ASN A 78 3.69 -3.29 0.33
N PHE A 79 3.16 -4.07 -0.62
CA PHE A 79 1.73 -4.38 -0.71
C PHE A 79 1.44 -5.75 -0.13
N ALA A 80 0.60 -5.80 0.91
CA ALA A 80 0.17 -7.04 1.55
C ALA A 80 -1.18 -6.84 2.27
N GLY A 81 -1.70 -7.87 2.93
CA GLY A 81 -2.83 -7.71 3.84
C GLY A 81 -2.49 -6.76 4.99
N SER A 82 -3.43 -5.91 5.39
CA SER A 82 -3.18 -4.89 6.43
C SER A 82 -2.73 -5.48 7.76
N GLN A 83 -3.21 -6.67 8.12
CA GLN A 83 -2.79 -7.39 9.32
C GLN A 83 -1.32 -7.83 9.27
N ALA A 84 -0.84 -8.24 8.08
CA ALA A 84 0.55 -8.65 7.90
C ALA A 84 1.49 -7.43 7.91
N LEU A 85 1.06 -6.31 7.33
CA LEU A 85 1.81 -5.05 7.34
C LEU A 85 1.92 -4.47 8.75
N GLU A 86 0.81 -4.46 9.49
CA GLU A 86 0.78 -4.03 10.89
C GLU A 86 1.76 -4.87 11.72
N GLN A 87 1.70 -6.20 11.59
CA GLN A 87 2.63 -7.09 12.29
C GLN A 87 4.09 -6.90 11.90
N GLN A 88 4.38 -6.61 10.62
CA GLN A 88 5.75 -6.29 10.18
C GLN A 88 6.26 -5.02 10.85
N ILE A 89 5.42 -3.97 10.94
CA ILE A 89 5.77 -2.70 11.60
C ILE A 89 5.99 -2.93 13.10
N ASP A 90 5.14 -3.71 13.76
CA ASP A 90 5.28 -4.06 15.17
C ASP A 90 6.59 -4.84 15.43
N ASN A 91 6.96 -5.74 14.52
CA ASN A 91 8.22 -6.47 14.54
C ASN A 91 9.45 -5.62 14.12
N GLY A 92 9.26 -4.31 13.90
CA GLY A 92 10.34 -3.35 13.66
C GLY A 92 10.75 -3.18 12.20
N ALA A 93 9.91 -3.59 11.23
CA ALA A 93 10.17 -3.29 9.82
C ALA A 93 10.22 -1.77 9.59
N SER A 94 11.16 -1.33 8.75
CA SER A 94 11.32 0.08 8.41
C SER A 94 10.27 0.53 7.41
N ALA A 95 9.16 1.03 7.93
CA ALA A 95 8.10 1.67 7.17
C ALA A 95 8.04 3.15 7.52
N ASP A 96 7.85 4.02 6.52
CA ASP A 96 7.66 5.45 6.72
C ASP A 96 6.17 5.81 6.81
N VAL A 97 5.33 5.12 6.03
CA VAL A 97 3.89 5.30 5.98
C VAL A 97 3.19 3.96 6.07
N PHE A 98 2.10 3.90 6.81
CA PHE A 98 1.17 2.77 6.86
C PHE A 98 -0.20 3.19 6.34
N ALA A 99 -0.72 2.50 5.32
CA ALA A 99 -2.05 2.70 4.74
C ALA A 99 -2.84 1.38 4.82
N SER A 100 -3.84 1.33 5.70
CA SER A 100 -4.63 0.14 6.00
C SER A 100 -5.96 0.13 5.25
N ALA A 101 -6.49 -1.07 4.94
CA ALA A 101 -7.83 -1.26 4.39
C ALA A 101 -8.92 -1.37 5.47
N ASP A 102 -8.58 -1.24 6.74
CA ASP A 102 -9.54 -1.16 7.84
C ASP A 102 -9.01 -0.36 9.02
N GLN A 103 -9.94 0.12 9.84
CA GLN A 103 -9.63 0.83 11.08
C GLN A 103 -9.01 -0.08 12.14
N THR A 104 -9.35 -1.38 12.15
CA THR A 104 -8.91 -2.31 13.21
C THR A 104 -7.40 -2.47 13.24
N ASN A 105 -6.77 -2.69 12.07
CA ASN A 105 -5.32 -2.85 11.99
C ASN A 105 -4.59 -1.52 12.24
N MET A 106 -5.17 -0.39 11.80
CA MET A 106 -4.61 0.92 12.14
C MET A 106 -4.71 1.22 13.64
N MET A 107 -5.82 0.88 14.29
CA MET A 107 -5.97 1.04 15.76
C MET A 107 -4.98 0.17 16.54
N LYS A 108 -4.67 -1.05 16.08
CA LYS A 108 -3.62 -1.88 16.68
C LYS A 108 -2.27 -1.17 16.62
N ALA A 109 -1.87 -0.70 15.43
CA ALA A 109 -0.62 0.05 15.26
C ALA A 109 -0.59 1.33 16.11
N SER A 110 -1.71 2.06 16.21
CA SER A 110 -1.84 3.25 17.04
C SER A 110 -1.72 2.94 18.53
N SER A 111 -2.41 1.89 19.02
CA SER A 111 -2.37 1.47 20.41
C SER A 111 -1.01 0.95 20.84
N ALA A 112 -0.25 0.37 19.91
CA ALA A 112 1.14 -0.02 20.11
C ALA A 112 2.13 1.15 20.01
N GLY A 113 1.64 2.39 19.72
CA GLY A 113 2.50 3.57 19.58
C GLY A 113 3.38 3.58 18.33
N LEU A 114 3.01 2.82 17.30
CA LEU A 114 3.82 2.62 16.09
C LEU A 114 3.59 3.70 15.03
N VAL A 115 2.45 4.38 15.05
CA VAL A 115 2.05 5.38 14.07
C VAL A 115 1.66 6.69 14.73
N SER A 116 1.68 7.79 13.96
CA SER A 116 1.10 9.08 14.34
C SER A 116 -0.43 9.07 14.19
N ASP A 117 -1.06 10.23 14.34
CA ASP A 117 -2.50 10.37 14.14
C ASP A 117 -2.89 9.95 12.73
N ALA A 118 -3.74 8.92 12.66
CA ALA A 118 -4.22 8.38 11.41
C ALA A 118 -5.39 9.20 10.86
N GLN A 119 -5.44 9.34 9.53
CA GLN A 119 -6.52 10.03 8.83
C GLN A 119 -7.17 9.07 7.83
N THR A 120 -8.51 9.04 7.79
CA THR A 120 -9.22 8.31 6.73
C THR A 120 -9.00 9.03 5.40
N PHE A 121 -8.46 8.34 4.40
CA PHE A 121 -8.15 8.91 3.09
C PHE A 121 -9.00 8.35 1.96
N ALA A 122 -9.68 7.22 2.16
CA ALA A 122 -10.54 6.59 1.16
C ALA A 122 -11.62 5.75 1.84
N LYS A 123 -12.67 5.45 1.07
CA LYS A 123 -13.70 4.46 1.42
C LYS A 123 -13.86 3.47 0.29
N ASN A 124 -14.33 2.26 0.61
CA ASN A 124 -14.54 1.19 -0.35
C ASN A 124 -15.76 0.36 0.02
N LYS A 125 -16.19 -0.51 -0.88
CA LYS A 125 -17.22 -1.53 -0.62
C LYS A 125 -16.86 -2.83 -1.32
N LEU A 126 -17.49 -3.93 -0.89
CA LEU A 126 -17.23 -5.23 -1.46
C LEU A 126 -18.20 -5.56 -2.60
N VAL A 127 -17.72 -6.42 -3.48
CA VAL A 127 -18.49 -7.11 -4.53
C VAL A 127 -18.13 -8.58 -4.49
N VAL A 128 -18.95 -9.41 -5.15
CA VAL A 128 -18.56 -10.79 -5.42
C VAL A 128 -18.12 -10.88 -6.87
N ILE A 129 -17.01 -11.55 -7.12
CA ILE A 129 -16.54 -11.86 -8.48
C ILE A 129 -16.64 -13.35 -8.77
N LEU A 130 -16.91 -13.66 -10.03
CA LEU A 130 -17.03 -15.02 -10.58
C LEU A 130 -16.10 -15.14 -11.79
N PRO A 131 -15.58 -16.33 -12.12
CA PRO A 131 -14.93 -16.57 -13.41
C PRO A 131 -15.88 -16.24 -14.57
N THR A 132 -15.34 -15.76 -15.71
CA THR A 132 -16.16 -15.39 -16.89
C THR A 132 -17.03 -16.55 -17.43
N ASN A 133 -16.55 -17.79 -17.33
CA ASN A 133 -17.29 -18.99 -17.75
C ASN A 133 -18.31 -19.48 -16.71
N ASN A 134 -18.34 -18.89 -15.52
CA ASN A 134 -19.28 -19.15 -14.42
C ASN A 134 -19.57 -20.65 -14.20
N PRO A 135 -18.57 -21.48 -13.88
CA PRO A 135 -18.75 -22.94 -13.75
C PRO A 135 -19.73 -23.30 -12.61
N GLY A 136 -19.82 -22.44 -11.57
CA GLY A 136 -20.77 -22.60 -10.47
C GLY A 136 -22.22 -22.24 -10.81
N GLN A 137 -22.49 -21.72 -12.02
CA GLN A 137 -23.83 -21.25 -12.45
C GLN A 137 -24.47 -20.29 -11.45
N ILE A 138 -23.68 -19.38 -10.92
CA ILE A 138 -24.09 -18.39 -9.92
C ILE A 138 -24.67 -17.18 -10.66
N HIS A 139 -25.98 -16.91 -10.50
CA HIS A 139 -26.69 -15.83 -11.15
C HIS A 139 -27.15 -14.76 -10.17
N SER A 140 -27.11 -15.07 -8.89
CA SER A 140 -27.47 -14.17 -7.78
C SER A 140 -26.67 -14.49 -6.54
N LEU A 141 -26.66 -13.56 -5.58
CA LEU A 141 -26.01 -13.79 -4.27
C LEU A 141 -26.64 -14.97 -3.50
N LYS A 142 -27.92 -15.32 -3.77
CA LYS A 142 -28.57 -16.48 -3.14
C LYS A 142 -27.91 -17.80 -3.54
N ASP A 143 -27.38 -17.88 -4.77
CA ASP A 143 -26.74 -19.08 -5.29
C ASP A 143 -25.44 -19.42 -4.59
N LEU A 144 -24.81 -18.46 -3.90
CA LEU A 144 -23.63 -18.71 -3.07
C LEU A 144 -23.87 -19.74 -1.95
N ALA A 145 -25.14 -19.92 -1.55
CA ALA A 145 -25.54 -20.93 -0.56
C ALA A 145 -25.78 -22.32 -1.15
N ASN A 146 -25.74 -22.48 -2.48
CA ASN A 146 -25.91 -23.79 -3.13
C ASN A 146 -24.73 -24.69 -2.77
N LYS A 147 -25.05 -25.96 -2.44
CA LYS A 147 -24.04 -26.93 -2.04
C LYS A 147 -23.06 -27.21 -3.18
N GLY A 148 -21.78 -27.19 -2.87
CA GLY A 148 -20.69 -27.51 -3.78
C GLY A 148 -20.09 -26.34 -4.53
N ILE A 149 -20.62 -25.13 -4.36
CA ILE A 149 -19.98 -23.89 -4.80
C ILE A 149 -18.66 -23.73 -4.05
N LYS A 150 -17.60 -23.37 -4.75
CA LYS A 150 -16.29 -23.09 -4.17
C LYS A 150 -16.12 -21.59 -3.99
N ILE A 151 -16.10 -21.13 -2.76
CA ILE A 151 -15.96 -19.71 -2.45
C ILE A 151 -14.59 -19.47 -1.82
N ASP A 152 -13.87 -18.48 -2.34
CA ASP A 152 -12.63 -18.00 -1.79
C ASP A 152 -12.83 -16.63 -1.13
N ILE A 153 -12.24 -16.43 0.03
CA ILE A 153 -12.29 -15.17 0.79
C ILE A 153 -10.93 -14.87 1.42
N GLU A 154 -10.73 -13.67 1.89
CA GLU A 154 -9.64 -13.43 2.84
C GLU A 154 -9.94 -14.08 4.21
N GLY A 155 -8.89 -14.35 4.97
CA GLY A 155 -9.02 -14.82 6.35
C GLY A 155 -9.78 -13.84 7.26
N PRO A 156 -10.34 -14.28 8.40
CA PRO A 156 -11.24 -13.48 9.24
C PRO A 156 -10.56 -12.27 9.92
N THR A 157 -9.24 -12.25 10.01
CA THR A 157 -8.45 -11.14 10.55
C THR A 157 -7.97 -10.17 9.46
N VAL A 158 -8.12 -10.54 8.19
CA VAL A 158 -7.77 -9.77 7.02
C VAL A 158 -8.95 -8.86 6.67
N PRO A 159 -8.74 -7.59 6.24
CA PRO A 159 -9.83 -6.62 6.12
C PRO A 159 -11.03 -7.08 5.28
N ALA A 160 -10.84 -7.54 4.03
CA ALA A 160 -11.99 -7.94 3.20
C ALA A 160 -12.65 -9.22 3.70
N GLY A 161 -11.91 -10.14 4.30
CA GLY A 161 -12.47 -11.32 4.95
C GLY A 161 -13.38 -10.97 6.11
N LYS A 162 -12.93 -10.07 6.99
CA LYS A 162 -13.74 -9.53 8.09
C LYS A 162 -15.03 -8.87 7.58
N TYR A 163 -14.93 -8.03 6.54
CA TYR A 163 -16.11 -7.37 5.96
C TYR A 163 -17.03 -8.36 5.26
N SER A 164 -16.50 -9.39 4.58
CA SER A 164 -17.29 -10.46 3.97
C SER A 164 -18.12 -11.19 5.02
N LEU A 165 -17.54 -11.52 6.18
CA LEU A 165 -18.27 -12.16 7.27
C LEU A 165 -19.36 -11.25 7.85
N GLN A 166 -19.12 -9.94 7.97
CA GLN A 166 -20.15 -8.98 8.41
C GLN A 166 -21.31 -8.86 7.41
N ILE A 167 -21.00 -8.90 6.10
CA ILE A 167 -22.00 -8.90 5.04
C ILE A 167 -22.88 -10.16 5.13
N LEU A 168 -22.25 -11.33 5.27
CA LEU A 168 -22.97 -12.59 5.39
C LEU A 168 -23.86 -12.65 6.63
N ASP A 169 -23.39 -12.11 7.77
CA ASP A 169 -24.19 -11.99 9.00
C ASP A 169 -25.44 -11.11 8.77
N LYS A 170 -25.27 -9.91 8.17
CA LYS A 170 -26.40 -9.04 7.81
C LYS A 170 -27.40 -9.74 6.87
N MET A 171 -26.90 -10.46 5.86
CA MET A 171 -27.74 -11.23 4.94
C MET A 171 -28.49 -12.34 5.67
N GLY A 172 -27.82 -13.10 6.54
CA GLY A 172 -28.43 -14.18 7.32
C GLY A 172 -29.52 -13.71 8.29
N GLN A 173 -29.45 -12.46 8.76
CA GLN A 173 -30.47 -11.82 9.61
C GLN A 173 -31.66 -11.30 8.79
N SER A 174 -31.55 -11.17 7.49
CA SER A 174 -32.58 -10.66 6.60
C SER A 174 -33.60 -11.73 6.22
N ALA A 175 -34.87 -11.33 6.07
CA ALA A 175 -35.91 -12.17 5.51
C ALA A 175 -35.66 -12.58 4.04
N ASP A 176 -34.89 -11.79 3.29
CA ASP A 176 -34.59 -12.03 1.87
C ASP A 176 -33.71 -13.25 1.67
N TYR A 177 -32.82 -13.54 2.63
CA TYR A 177 -31.85 -14.65 2.58
C TYR A 177 -32.20 -15.76 3.60
N GLY A 178 -32.61 -15.40 4.79
CA GLY A 178 -32.99 -16.31 5.86
C GLY A 178 -31.81 -16.80 6.69
N LYS A 179 -32.12 -17.30 7.90
CA LYS A 179 -31.14 -17.64 8.96
C LYS A 179 -30.10 -18.69 8.60
N SER A 180 -30.38 -19.58 7.64
CA SER A 180 -29.43 -20.62 7.20
C SER A 180 -28.45 -20.14 6.14
N TYR A 181 -28.68 -18.97 5.53
CA TYR A 181 -27.89 -18.50 4.40
C TYR A 181 -26.40 -18.35 4.75
N GLU A 182 -26.09 -17.62 5.82
CA GLU A 182 -24.73 -17.41 6.28
C GLU A 182 -23.98 -18.73 6.47
N SER A 183 -24.58 -19.67 7.19
CA SER A 183 -23.96 -20.98 7.47
C SER A 183 -23.77 -21.81 6.19
N ALA A 184 -24.71 -21.74 5.25
CA ALA A 184 -24.61 -22.44 3.97
C ALA A 184 -23.50 -21.86 3.09
N VAL A 185 -23.36 -20.52 3.03
CA VAL A 185 -22.27 -19.86 2.30
C VAL A 185 -20.91 -20.18 2.93
N LYS A 186 -20.81 -20.12 4.27
CA LYS A 186 -19.56 -20.46 4.99
C LYS A 186 -19.15 -21.93 4.79
N ALA A 187 -20.11 -22.84 4.64
CA ALA A 187 -19.83 -24.26 4.33
C ALA A 187 -19.19 -24.46 2.95
N ASN A 188 -19.30 -23.48 2.07
CA ASN A 188 -18.73 -23.47 0.72
C ASN A 188 -17.33 -22.81 0.67
N PHE A 189 -16.79 -22.31 1.79
CA PHE A 189 -15.44 -21.75 1.80
C PHE A 189 -14.39 -22.82 1.60
N VAL A 190 -13.60 -22.69 0.53
CA VAL A 190 -12.55 -23.67 0.17
C VAL A 190 -11.17 -23.17 0.50
N SER A 191 -10.99 -21.86 0.63
CA SER A 191 -9.71 -21.24 0.99
C SER A 191 -9.92 -19.92 1.70
N GLN A 192 -8.89 -19.49 2.45
CA GLN A 192 -8.83 -18.20 3.14
C GLN A 192 -7.46 -17.57 2.90
N GLU A 193 -7.46 -16.42 2.25
CA GLU A 193 -6.25 -15.78 1.74
C GLU A 193 -5.71 -14.71 2.68
N ASP A 194 -4.42 -14.45 2.57
CA ASP A 194 -3.73 -13.43 3.36
C ASP A 194 -3.91 -12.00 2.81
N ASN A 195 -4.42 -11.88 1.58
CA ASN A 195 -4.72 -10.60 0.93
C ASN A 195 -5.70 -10.79 -0.26
N VAL A 196 -6.38 -9.69 -0.62
CA VAL A 196 -7.45 -9.72 -1.64
C VAL A 196 -6.97 -10.03 -3.05
N LYS A 197 -5.73 -9.72 -3.40
CA LYS A 197 -5.19 -10.04 -4.74
C LYS A 197 -5.03 -11.54 -4.95
N ALA A 198 -4.81 -12.31 -3.88
CA ALA A 198 -4.82 -13.77 -3.95
C ALA A 198 -6.22 -14.30 -4.27
N VAL A 199 -7.27 -13.75 -3.62
CA VAL A 199 -8.68 -14.10 -3.95
C VAL A 199 -8.99 -13.81 -5.42
N VAL A 200 -8.67 -12.60 -5.91
CA VAL A 200 -8.86 -12.22 -7.33
C VAL A 200 -8.18 -13.24 -8.25
N THR A 201 -6.95 -13.61 -7.93
CA THR A 201 -6.14 -14.52 -8.76
C THR A 201 -6.78 -15.91 -8.84
N LYS A 202 -7.23 -16.47 -7.72
CA LYS A 202 -7.87 -17.79 -7.67
C LYS A 202 -9.18 -17.84 -8.46
N VAL A 203 -10.00 -16.79 -8.35
CA VAL A 203 -11.22 -16.69 -9.16
C VAL A 203 -10.88 -16.58 -10.64
N GLN A 204 -9.91 -15.75 -11.03
CA GLN A 204 -9.49 -15.62 -12.44
C GLN A 204 -8.95 -16.92 -13.03
N LEU A 205 -8.31 -17.77 -12.23
CA LEU A 205 -7.78 -19.06 -12.63
C LEU A 205 -8.86 -20.18 -12.62
N GLY A 206 -10.07 -19.89 -12.09
CA GLY A 206 -11.13 -20.87 -11.95
C GLY A 206 -10.89 -21.89 -10.82
N GLU A 207 -9.99 -21.58 -9.88
CA GLU A 207 -9.77 -22.40 -8.68
C GLU A 207 -10.93 -22.24 -7.67
N ALA A 208 -11.61 -21.10 -7.72
CA ALA A 208 -12.84 -20.79 -7.00
C ALA A 208 -13.95 -20.37 -7.97
N ASP A 209 -15.20 -20.72 -7.64
CA ASP A 209 -16.40 -20.35 -8.40
C ASP A 209 -16.87 -18.93 -8.05
N ALA A 210 -16.50 -18.40 -6.87
CA ALA A 210 -16.79 -17.05 -6.41
C ALA A 210 -15.72 -16.57 -5.43
N GLY A 211 -15.57 -15.23 -5.33
CA GLY A 211 -14.72 -14.61 -4.33
C GLY A 211 -15.27 -13.25 -3.89
N PHE A 212 -15.12 -12.92 -2.61
CA PHE A 212 -15.44 -11.60 -2.09
C PHE A 212 -14.21 -10.71 -2.18
N VAL A 213 -14.32 -9.58 -2.89
CA VAL A 213 -13.22 -8.64 -3.14
C VAL A 213 -13.74 -7.21 -3.02
N TYR A 214 -12.84 -6.23 -2.97
CA TYR A 214 -13.28 -4.83 -3.06
C TYR A 214 -13.67 -4.46 -4.50
N LEU A 215 -14.59 -3.50 -4.64
CA LEU A 215 -14.94 -2.92 -5.94
C LEU A 215 -13.69 -2.44 -6.70
N THR A 216 -12.74 -1.85 -5.99
CA THR A 216 -11.48 -1.34 -6.55
C THR A 216 -10.54 -2.43 -7.08
N ASP A 217 -10.73 -3.69 -6.70
CA ASP A 217 -9.96 -4.82 -7.23
C ASP A 217 -10.43 -5.24 -8.62
N VAL A 218 -11.66 -4.86 -9.02
CA VAL A 218 -12.21 -5.10 -10.35
C VAL A 218 -11.70 -4.03 -11.32
N THR A 219 -10.38 -3.95 -11.46
CA THR A 219 -9.74 -3.07 -12.45
C THR A 219 -10.11 -3.45 -13.87
N SER A 220 -9.91 -2.57 -14.85
CA SER A 220 -10.21 -2.87 -16.28
C SER A 220 -9.58 -4.19 -16.73
N LYS A 221 -8.38 -4.53 -16.24
CA LYS A 221 -7.69 -5.78 -16.53
C LYS A 221 -8.35 -6.99 -15.87
N VAL A 222 -8.87 -6.83 -14.66
CA VAL A 222 -9.59 -7.88 -13.92
C VAL A 222 -10.99 -8.06 -14.51
N ALA A 223 -11.72 -6.98 -14.77
CA ALA A 223 -13.08 -6.98 -15.32
C ALA A 223 -13.21 -7.77 -16.64
N SER A 224 -12.14 -7.83 -17.44
CA SER A 224 -12.12 -8.63 -18.67
C SER A 224 -12.09 -10.15 -18.43
N LYS A 225 -11.84 -10.58 -17.19
CA LYS A 225 -11.63 -12.00 -16.81
C LYS A 225 -12.60 -12.51 -15.75
N VAL A 226 -13.46 -11.63 -15.24
CA VAL A 226 -14.44 -11.98 -14.21
C VAL A 226 -15.80 -11.39 -14.53
N GLN A 227 -16.86 -11.96 -13.95
CA GLN A 227 -18.17 -11.33 -13.82
C GLN A 227 -18.27 -10.73 -12.42
N GLU A 228 -19.03 -9.65 -12.26
CA GLU A 228 -19.28 -9.01 -10.97
C GLU A 228 -20.72 -9.17 -10.55
N LEU A 229 -20.94 -9.56 -9.29
CA LEU A 229 -22.24 -9.48 -8.62
C LEU A 229 -22.17 -8.39 -7.55
N THR A 230 -22.97 -7.36 -7.74
CA THR A 230 -23.09 -6.27 -6.79
C THR A 230 -23.76 -6.72 -5.50
N ILE A 231 -23.18 -6.37 -4.36
CA ILE A 231 -23.81 -6.55 -3.04
C ILE A 231 -24.64 -5.31 -2.75
N PRO A 232 -25.96 -5.44 -2.49
CA PRO A 232 -26.82 -4.31 -2.18
C PRO A 232 -26.31 -3.50 -0.99
N ASP A 233 -26.41 -2.18 -1.04
CA ASP A 233 -25.79 -1.27 -0.06
C ASP A 233 -26.32 -1.48 1.37
N ASN A 234 -27.57 -1.93 1.56
CA ASN A 234 -28.14 -2.27 2.87
C ASN A 234 -27.45 -3.48 3.53
N PHE A 235 -26.83 -4.36 2.77
CA PHE A 235 -26.05 -5.50 3.27
C PHE A 235 -24.56 -5.20 3.26
N ASN A 236 -24.09 -4.33 2.39
CA ASN A 236 -22.67 -4.03 2.25
C ASN A 236 -22.11 -3.35 3.51
N VAL A 237 -20.79 -3.32 3.59
CA VAL A 237 -20.04 -2.62 4.63
C VAL A 237 -19.14 -1.61 3.93
N VAL A 238 -19.23 -0.35 4.35
CA VAL A 238 -18.30 0.68 3.88
C VAL A 238 -16.99 0.49 4.64
N ALA A 239 -15.97 0.06 3.93
CA ALA A 239 -14.61 -0.05 4.44
C ALA A 239 -13.95 1.34 4.45
N GLU A 240 -13.49 1.79 5.60
CA GLU A 240 -12.72 3.02 5.75
C GLU A 240 -11.23 2.71 5.77
N TYR A 241 -10.47 3.43 4.95
CA TYR A 241 -9.04 3.27 4.75
C TYR A 241 -8.29 4.40 5.46
N PRO A 242 -7.66 4.13 6.61
CA PRO A 242 -6.80 5.08 7.29
C PRO A 242 -5.36 5.02 6.79
N ILE A 243 -4.66 6.17 6.84
CA ILE A 243 -3.25 6.34 6.55
C ILE A 243 -2.57 7.12 7.67
N ALA A 244 -1.34 6.75 8.01
CA ALA A 244 -0.54 7.42 9.02
C ALA A 244 0.97 7.35 8.72
N VAL A 245 1.73 8.33 9.19
CA VAL A 245 3.20 8.26 9.26
C VAL A 245 3.59 7.38 10.44
N THR A 246 4.59 6.51 10.28
CA THR A 246 5.11 5.71 11.39
C THR A 246 5.96 6.56 12.34
N LYS A 247 5.97 6.21 13.62
CA LYS A 247 6.78 6.92 14.63
C LYS A 247 8.29 6.77 14.42
N LYS A 248 8.72 5.75 13.68
CA LYS A 248 10.13 5.47 13.37
C LYS A 248 10.54 5.89 11.97
N ALA A 249 9.70 6.66 11.25
CA ALA A 249 10.02 7.15 9.91
C ALA A 249 11.30 8.00 9.93
N PRO A 250 12.37 7.61 9.22
CA PRO A 250 13.63 8.36 9.16
C PRO A 250 13.46 9.76 8.55
N ASP A 251 12.63 9.87 7.51
CA ASP A 251 12.35 11.10 6.78
C ASP A 251 10.85 11.49 6.96
N ALA A 252 10.47 11.73 8.24
CA ALA A 252 9.06 11.96 8.62
C ALA A 252 8.42 13.16 7.90
N SER A 253 9.18 14.18 7.50
CA SER A 253 8.65 15.32 6.73
C SER A 253 8.21 14.92 5.33
N ASP A 254 9.01 14.10 4.63
CA ASP A 254 8.68 13.61 3.29
C ASP A 254 7.55 12.57 3.36
N ALA A 255 7.53 11.74 4.41
CA ALA A 255 6.43 10.83 4.68
C ALA A 255 5.11 11.59 4.91
N GLN A 256 5.15 12.69 5.68
CA GLN A 256 3.99 13.55 5.89
C GLN A 256 3.56 14.25 4.60
N ALA A 257 4.51 14.69 3.76
CA ALA A 257 4.20 15.27 2.45
C ALA A 257 3.50 14.27 1.54
N PHE A 258 3.93 12.99 1.54
CA PHE A 258 3.24 11.93 0.79
C PHE A 258 1.80 11.71 1.32
N VAL A 259 1.61 11.65 2.64
CA VAL A 259 0.26 11.53 3.24
C VAL A 259 -0.62 12.71 2.82
N GLN A 260 -0.12 13.94 2.88
CA GLN A 260 -0.87 15.13 2.45
C GLN A 260 -1.18 15.11 0.94
N TYR A 261 -0.26 14.58 0.13
CA TYR A 261 -0.51 14.42 -1.30
C TYR A 261 -1.65 13.41 -1.56
N VAL A 262 -1.69 12.28 -0.85
CA VAL A 262 -2.80 11.30 -0.94
C VAL A 262 -4.14 11.96 -0.59
N LEU A 263 -4.16 12.85 0.41
CA LEU A 263 -5.36 13.56 0.86
C LEU A 263 -5.73 14.77 -0.01
N SER A 264 -4.83 15.24 -0.88
CA SER A 264 -5.07 16.38 -1.76
C SER A 264 -6.11 16.08 -2.84
N SER A 265 -6.61 17.13 -3.51
CA SER A 265 -7.51 16.99 -4.67
C SER A 265 -6.93 16.08 -5.76
N ASP A 266 -5.63 16.19 -6.04
CA ASP A 266 -4.96 15.38 -7.05
C ASP A 266 -4.86 13.91 -6.64
N GLY A 267 -4.54 13.67 -5.36
CA GLY A 267 -4.54 12.32 -4.78
C GLY A 267 -5.93 11.69 -4.78
N GLN A 268 -6.94 12.45 -4.38
CA GLN A 268 -8.32 12.00 -4.38
C GLN A 268 -8.85 11.72 -5.80
N ALA A 269 -8.46 12.50 -6.81
CA ALA A 269 -8.80 12.24 -8.21
C ALA A 269 -8.21 10.89 -8.69
N VAL A 270 -6.98 10.55 -8.28
CA VAL A 270 -6.40 9.23 -8.57
C VAL A 270 -7.22 8.13 -7.90
N LEU A 271 -7.54 8.26 -6.62
CA LEU A 271 -8.34 7.26 -5.90
C LEU A 271 -9.71 7.03 -6.55
N GLN A 272 -10.41 8.11 -6.93
CA GLN A 272 -11.70 8.02 -7.62
C GLN A 272 -11.59 7.34 -9.00
N LYS A 273 -10.51 7.58 -9.75
CA LYS A 273 -10.22 6.86 -11.00
C LYS A 273 -10.16 5.34 -10.81
N TYR A 274 -9.73 4.89 -9.63
CA TYR A 274 -9.68 3.47 -9.25
C TYR A 274 -10.90 3.04 -8.45
N HIS A 275 -12.02 3.74 -8.55
CA HIS A 275 -13.33 3.41 -7.95
C HIS A 275 -13.39 3.44 -6.41
N PHE A 276 -12.43 4.09 -5.74
CA PHE A 276 -12.61 4.40 -4.33
C PHE A 276 -13.76 5.40 -4.15
N LEU A 277 -14.55 5.19 -3.10
CA LEU A 277 -15.64 6.07 -2.75
C LEU A 277 -15.10 7.38 -2.15
N PRO A 278 -15.77 8.52 -2.38
CA PRO A 278 -15.35 9.80 -1.81
C PRO A 278 -15.47 9.81 -0.28
N LEU A 279 -14.66 10.65 0.37
CA LEU A 279 -14.66 10.80 1.83
C LEU A 279 -15.94 11.46 2.34
N SER A 280 -16.42 12.49 1.66
CA SER A 280 -17.72 13.12 1.91
C SER A 280 -18.80 12.34 1.18
N GLY A 281 -19.85 11.92 1.91
CA GLY A 281 -21.02 11.34 1.28
C GLY A 281 -21.63 12.36 0.31
N SER A 282 -21.79 11.95 -0.93
CA SER A 282 -22.64 12.64 -1.90
C SER A 282 -24.08 12.36 -1.57
#